data_c576ad63e847d73e8a70aa82c0ea84f7
#
_entry.id   c576ad63e847d73e8a70aa82c0ea84f7
#
_cell.length_a   1.000
_cell.length_b   1.000
_cell.length_c   1.000
_cell.angle_alpha   90.00
_cell.angle_beta   90.00
_cell.angle_gamma   90.00
#
_symmetry.space_group_name_H-M   'P 1'
#
loop_
_entity.id
_entity.type
_entity.pdbx_description
1 polymer ?
#
loop_
_entity_poly.entity_id
_entity_poly.type
_entity_poly.pdbx_seq_one_letter_code
_entity_poly.pdbx_strand_id
1 'polypeptide(L)' 'MFENFEVKHLFEDQVHERHQFQLNIAGDSYQGIFHEGEIKWFHPQPHNKLDEDHLQQVEKKVHDVMKKRLH' A
#
# COMPACT_ATOMS: atom_id res chain seq x y z
N MET A 1 -10.81 -8.71 1.15
CA MET A 1 -10.15 -7.51 0.68
C MET A 1 -8.68 -7.76 0.34
N PHE A 2 -7.74 -7.64 1.27
CA PHE A 2 -6.36 -8.07 0.99
C PHE A 2 -5.81 -8.85 2.17
N GLU A 3 -4.73 -9.62 1.90
CA GLU A 3 -4.10 -10.48 2.88
C GLU A 3 -2.59 -10.24 2.89
N ASN A 4 -1.93 -10.68 3.96
CA ASN A 4 -0.47 -10.67 4.09
C ASN A 4 0.13 -9.28 3.91
N PHE A 5 -0.48 -8.29 4.57
CA PHE A 5 0.03 -6.93 4.52
C PHE A 5 1.35 -6.84 5.29
N GLU A 6 2.39 -6.36 4.59
CA GLU A 6 3.70 -6.15 5.20
C GLU A 6 4.20 -4.76 4.87
N VAL A 7 4.94 -4.18 5.80
CA VAL A 7 5.55 -2.87 5.64
C VAL A 7 7.05 -3.00 5.78
N LYS A 8 7.78 -2.42 4.82
CA LYS A 8 9.23 -2.38 4.86
C LYS A 8 9.69 -0.93 4.84
N HIS A 9 10.64 -0.61 5.69
CA HIS A 9 11.24 0.73 5.68
C HIS A 9 12.34 0.77 4.63
N LEU A 10 12.15 1.59 3.60
CA LEU A 10 13.16 1.74 2.55
C LEU A 10 14.28 2.67 2.96
N PHE A 11 13.94 3.73 3.68
CA PHE A 11 14.91 4.73 4.09
C PHE A 11 14.68 5.09 5.55
N GLU A 12 15.75 5.22 6.30
CA GLU A 12 15.70 5.69 7.68
C GLU A 12 15.71 7.22 7.76
N ASP A 13 15.69 7.89 6.63
CA ASP A 13 15.71 9.34 6.56
C ASP A 13 14.38 9.91 7.08
N GLN A 14 14.46 10.65 8.15
CA GLN A 14 13.29 11.23 8.79
C GLN A 14 12.65 12.35 7.97
N VAL A 15 13.38 12.92 7.04
CA VAL A 15 12.88 14.04 6.24
C VAL A 15 11.98 13.55 5.11
N HIS A 16 12.26 12.36 4.58
CA HIS A 16 11.52 11.78 3.46
C HIS A 16 11.09 10.37 3.80
N GLU A 17 10.19 10.24 4.77
CA GLU A 17 9.69 8.94 5.16
C GLU A 17 8.88 8.32 4.03
N ARG A 18 9.42 7.25 3.48
CA ARG A 18 8.75 6.43 2.49
C ARG A 18 8.68 5.01 3.01
N HIS A 19 7.48 4.47 3.01
CA HIS A 19 7.25 3.14 3.54
C HIS A 19 6.79 2.24 2.41
N GLN A 20 7.62 1.27 2.05
CA GLN A 20 7.21 0.27 1.08
C GLN A 20 6.28 -0.72 1.76
N PHE A 21 5.21 -1.06 1.09
CA PHE A 21 4.28 -2.06 1.58
C PHE A 21 4.04 -3.13 0.51
N GLN A 22 3.63 -4.29 0.96
CA GLN A 22 3.28 -5.42 0.11
C GLN A 22 2.01 -6.05 0.65
N LEU A 23 1.15 -6.47 -0.26
CA LEU A 23 -0.09 -7.16 0.11
C LEU A 23 -0.53 -8.08 -1.02
N ASN A 24 -1.45 -8.99 -0.70
CA ASN A 24 -2.02 -9.90 -1.68
C ASN A 24 -3.50 -9.58 -1.86
N ILE A 25 -3.93 -9.52 -3.11
CA ILE A 25 -5.34 -9.32 -3.47
C ILE A 25 -5.73 -10.46 -4.40
N ALA A 26 -6.69 -11.27 -3.99
CA ALA A 26 -7.20 -12.37 -4.79
C ALA A 26 -6.09 -13.30 -5.30
N GLY A 27 -5.09 -13.56 -4.46
CA GLY A 27 -3.99 -14.45 -4.78
C GLY A 27 -2.82 -13.80 -5.52
N ASP A 28 -2.94 -12.55 -5.90
CA ASP A 28 -1.87 -11.82 -6.58
C ASP A 28 -1.17 -10.88 -5.60
N SER A 29 0.14 -10.79 -5.72
CA SER A 29 0.97 -9.93 -4.87
C SER A 29 1.14 -8.56 -5.50
N TYR A 30 0.95 -7.52 -4.71
CA TYR A 30 1.12 -6.14 -5.15
C TYR A 30 1.98 -5.39 -4.16
N GLN A 31 2.76 -4.45 -4.67
CA GLN A 31 3.66 -3.63 -3.87
C GLN A 31 3.45 -2.16 -4.21
N GLY A 32 3.76 -1.31 -3.23
CA GLY A 32 3.68 0.12 -3.46
C GLY A 32 4.44 0.88 -2.38
N ILE A 33 4.39 2.19 -2.49
CA ILE A 33 5.01 3.10 -1.52
C ILE A 33 3.92 4.00 -0.95
N PHE A 34 3.92 4.13 0.37
CA PHE A 34 3.09 5.07 1.10
C PHE A 34 3.96 6.25 1.53
N HIS A 35 3.63 7.45 1.07
CA HIS A 35 4.41 8.65 1.34
C HIS A 35 3.47 9.84 1.49
N GLU A 36 3.52 10.50 2.63
CA GLU A 36 2.72 11.70 2.92
C GLU A 36 1.22 11.50 2.64
N GLY A 37 0.70 10.34 3.00
CA GLY A 37 -0.70 10.02 2.80
C GLY A 37 -1.05 9.60 1.38
N GLU A 38 -0.09 9.52 0.50
CA GLU A 38 -0.30 9.09 -0.88
C GLU A 38 0.20 7.66 -1.09
N ILE A 39 -0.50 6.93 -1.93
CA ILE A 39 -0.13 5.56 -2.29
C ILE A 39 0.27 5.55 -3.76
N LYS A 40 1.46 5.03 -4.02
CA LYS A 40 1.96 4.83 -5.38
C LYS A 40 2.24 3.35 -5.58
N TRP A 41 1.51 2.74 -6.49
CA TRP A 41 1.65 1.31 -6.76
C TRP A 41 2.79 1.04 -7.74
N PHE A 42 3.54 -0.02 -7.47
CA PHE A 42 4.50 -0.56 -8.43
C PHE A 42 3.79 -1.41 -9.46
N HIS A 43 4.48 -1.73 -10.54
CA HIS A 43 3.96 -2.68 -11.53
C HIS A 43 4.16 -4.11 -11.03
N PRO A 44 3.16 -4.98 -11.21
CA PRO A 44 1.86 -4.71 -11.82
C PRO A 44 0.96 -3.92 -10.87
N GLN A 45 0.18 -3.02 -11.44
CA GLN A 45 -0.73 -2.20 -10.63
C GLN A 45 -2.06 -2.92 -10.45
N PRO A 46 -2.67 -2.84 -9.25
CA PRO A 46 -3.92 -3.56 -9.01
C PRO A 46 -5.10 -3.03 -9.83
N HIS A 47 -5.06 -1.80 -10.30
CA HIS A 47 -6.17 -1.25 -11.07
C HIS A 47 -6.37 -1.97 -12.41
N ASN A 48 -5.40 -2.77 -12.86
CA ASN A 48 -5.58 -3.59 -14.04
C ASN A 48 -6.54 -4.75 -13.83
N LYS A 49 -6.73 -5.16 -12.57
CA LYS A 49 -7.61 -6.27 -12.23
C LYS A 49 -8.78 -5.87 -11.38
N LEU A 50 -8.68 -4.77 -10.65
CA LEU A 50 -9.73 -4.28 -9.80
C LEU A 50 -10.43 -3.10 -10.45
N ASP A 51 -11.74 -3.00 -10.26
CA ASP A 51 -12.43 -1.81 -10.67
C ASP A 51 -12.08 -0.65 -9.71
N GLU A 52 -12.49 0.55 -10.09
CA GLU A 52 -12.13 1.74 -9.35
C GLU A 52 -12.65 1.71 -7.91
N ASP A 53 -13.87 1.20 -7.72
CA ASP A 53 -14.47 1.13 -6.40
C ASP A 53 -13.69 0.19 -5.47
N HIS A 54 -13.32 -0.98 -5.97
CA HIS A 54 -12.53 -1.92 -5.18
C HIS A 54 -11.15 -1.37 -4.88
N LEU A 55 -10.54 -0.71 -5.86
CA LEU A 55 -9.22 -0.11 -5.65
C LEU A 55 -9.27 0.95 -4.56
N GLN A 56 -10.30 1.79 -4.58
CA GLN A 56 -10.46 2.82 -3.54
C GLN A 56 -10.63 2.21 -2.17
N GLN A 57 -11.38 1.11 -2.05
CA GLN A 57 -11.54 0.42 -0.78
C GLN A 57 -10.22 -0.15 -0.28
N VAL A 58 -9.43 -0.74 -1.17
CA VAL A 58 -8.12 -1.27 -0.82
C VAL A 58 -7.20 -0.15 -0.36
N GLU A 59 -7.14 0.95 -1.10
CA GLU A 59 -6.28 2.07 -0.74
C GLU A 59 -6.70 2.70 0.58
N LYS A 60 -8.00 2.81 0.82
CA LYS A 60 -8.49 3.32 2.09
C LYS A 60 -8.06 2.43 3.25
N LYS A 61 -8.14 1.11 3.06
CA LYS A 61 -7.73 0.18 4.09
C LYS A 61 -6.22 0.23 4.34
N VAL A 62 -5.45 0.33 3.28
CA VAL A 62 -4.00 0.50 3.41
C VAL A 62 -3.69 1.79 4.19
N HIS A 63 -4.36 2.86 3.86
CA HIS A 63 -4.18 4.14 4.54
C HIS A 63 -4.48 4.01 6.03
N ASP A 64 -5.57 3.34 6.38
CA ASP A 64 -5.94 3.13 7.79
C ASP A 64 -4.89 2.31 8.53
N VAL A 65 -4.41 1.22 7.91
CA VAL A 65 -3.40 0.37 8.53
C VAL A 65 -2.09 1.13 8.72
N MET A 66 -1.67 1.87 7.71
CA MET A 66 -0.44 2.64 7.79
C MET A 66 -0.53 3.72 8.86
N LYS A 67 -1.67 4.40 8.93
CA LYS A 67 -1.88 5.44 9.94
C LYS A 67 -1.75 4.87 11.36
N LYS A 68 -2.26 3.67 11.58
CA LYS A 68 -2.14 3.01 12.89
C LYS A 68 -0.71 2.59 13.18
N ARG A 69 0.03 2.14 12.15
CA ARG A 69 1.41 1.69 12.34
C ARG A 69 2.38 2.84 12.57
N LEU A 70 2.10 4.01 12.01
CA LEU A 70 2.97 5.18 12.11
C LEU A 70 2.73 6.00 13.38
N HIS A 71 1.77 5.61 14.15
CA HIS A 71 1.54 6.16 15.49
C HIS A 71 2.02 5.17 16.52
#